data_a1f9ffb14470c9c967cf6defb2969b98
#
_entry.id   a1f9ffb14470c9c967cf6defb2969b98
#
_cell.length_a   1.000
_cell.length_b   1.000
_cell.length_c   1.000
_cell.angle_alpha   90.00
_cell.angle_beta   90.00
_cell.angle_gamma   90.00
#
_symmetry.space_group_name_H-M   'P 1'
#
loop_
_entity.id
_entity.type
_entity.pdbx_description
1 polymer ?
#
loop_
_entity_poly.entity_id
_entity_poly.type
_entity_poly.pdbx_seq_one_letter_code
_entity_poly.pdbx_strand_id
1 'polypeptide(L)'
;MSTTATVVAPPEPQYEYYFRDGTTDNKREILTGDKAVPTFEEVPVVDIENIFSNDFDERLQAAKEVAEVCKTVGFMYIKNHGVSQDLIDEVFDMSRKYHAQPLEVKKEQDVYQSPTLRGYEIHYTKTPTGEAVKKGSFLYSYDPDNDPQVPKLTPEQRELCIGIHNQWPEKWPEFRATMLKYQAELLKLSRALLRTFALGLGADENYFDPIVTAPFVSIILQHYAPRDPQAEDLDGLGAHSDFETFTILNQDMIGGLEILNKNGIYIPAKPIRGTFVVNVGDFLQRISNDQFVSTVHRVRNSSGVNRYSIPFFFSFNMDVAVPVMPACTSEDNPAKYEPRNLHEYTAERRRLKMETHKNGIHDALG
;
A
#
# COMPACT_ATOMS: atom_id res chain seq x y z
N MET A 1 34.05 -29.73 45.23
CA MET A 1 33.64 -28.39 44.86
C MET A 1 32.63 -28.53 43.74
N SER A 2 31.35 -28.29 44.05
CA SER A 2 30.27 -28.40 43.05
C SER A 2 30.18 -27.07 42.31
N THR A 3 30.51 -27.06 41.04
CA THR A 3 30.30 -25.88 40.13
C THR A 3 28.84 -25.85 39.73
N THR A 4 28.05 -25.01 40.39
CA THR A 4 26.71 -24.65 39.95
C THR A 4 26.85 -23.85 38.64
N ALA A 5 26.48 -24.45 37.52
CA ALA A 5 26.35 -23.74 36.23
C ALA A 5 25.22 -22.72 36.41
N THR A 6 25.57 -21.44 36.30
CA THR A 6 24.61 -20.34 36.24
C THR A 6 23.83 -20.48 34.94
N VAL A 7 22.58 -20.87 35.00
CA VAL A 7 21.69 -20.84 33.80
C VAL A 7 21.42 -19.38 33.52
N VAL A 8 22.05 -18.86 32.44
CA VAL A 8 21.76 -17.51 31.91
C VAL A 8 20.35 -17.59 31.31
N ALA A 9 19.44 -16.79 31.82
CA ALA A 9 18.11 -16.67 31.23
C ALA A 9 18.23 -16.29 29.78
N PRO A 10 17.41 -16.88 28.87
CA PRO A 10 17.43 -16.47 27.47
C PRO A 10 17.14 -14.96 27.36
N PRO A 11 17.79 -14.25 26.43
CA PRO A 11 17.51 -12.84 26.24
C PRO A 11 16.04 -12.61 25.95
N GLU A 12 15.48 -11.52 26.48
CA GLU A 12 14.10 -11.14 26.23
C GLU A 12 13.87 -10.95 24.71
N PRO A 13 12.68 -11.35 24.21
CA PRO A 13 12.37 -11.18 22.79
C PRO A 13 12.37 -9.69 22.43
N GLN A 14 12.99 -9.35 21.30
CA GLN A 14 12.97 -8.01 20.73
C GLN A 14 11.78 -7.87 19.78
N TYR A 15 11.20 -6.67 19.73
CA TYR A 15 10.03 -6.39 18.91
C TYR A 15 10.20 -5.09 18.13
N GLU A 16 9.72 -5.10 16.86
CA GLU A 16 9.42 -3.88 16.12
C GLU A 16 7.95 -3.53 16.33
N TYR A 17 7.69 -2.29 16.76
CA TYR A 17 6.34 -1.74 16.90
C TYR A 17 5.95 -1.01 15.62
N TYR A 18 4.72 -1.21 15.17
CA TYR A 18 4.26 -0.64 13.91
C TYR A 18 2.78 -0.30 13.94
N PHE A 19 2.39 0.63 13.06
CA PHE A 19 1.00 1.01 12.88
C PHE A 19 0.26 -0.04 12.04
N ARG A 20 -0.87 -0.49 12.56
CA ARG A 20 -1.79 -1.41 11.89
C ARG A 20 -3.20 -1.19 12.42
N ASP A 21 -4.21 -1.29 11.57
CA ASP A 21 -5.63 -1.25 11.99
C ASP A 21 -6.00 -0.06 12.89
N GLY A 22 -5.33 1.09 12.73
CA GLY A 22 -5.60 2.29 13.50
C GLY A 22 -4.89 2.37 14.85
N THR A 23 -4.02 1.43 15.18
CA THR A 23 -3.25 1.39 16.43
C THR A 23 -1.75 1.28 16.21
N THR A 24 -0.95 1.72 17.19
CA THR A 24 0.52 1.60 17.22
C THR A 24 1.01 0.47 18.11
N ASP A 25 0.09 -0.30 18.73
CA ASP A 25 0.44 -1.34 19.68
C ASP A 25 0.77 -2.69 19.03
N ASN A 26 0.72 -2.73 17.71
CA ASN A 26 1.12 -3.92 16.98
C ASN A 26 2.63 -4.10 17.03
N LYS A 27 3.04 -5.35 17.22
CA LYS A 27 4.45 -5.69 17.31
C LYS A 27 4.78 -6.96 16.53
N ARG A 28 5.96 -6.97 15.94
CA ARG A 28 6.54 -8.13 15.27
C ARG A 28 7.79 -8.56 16.02
N GLU A 29 7.89 -9.84 16.38
CA GLU A 29 9.11 -10.38 16.99
C GLU A 29 10.25 -10.32 15.98
N ILE A 30 11.41 -9.86 16.47
CA ILE A 30 12.67 -9.82 15.73
C ILE A 30 13.48 -11.03 16.11
N LEU A 31 13.86 -11.84 15.12
CA LEU A 31 14.59 -13.08 15.33
C LEU A 31 16.10 -12.81 15.24
N THR A 32 16.76 -12.63 16.40
CA THR A 32 18.19 -12.31 16.50
C THR A 32 18.99 -13.41 17.18
N GLY A 33 20.32 -13.42 17.01
CA GLY A 33 21.23 -14.40 17.62
C GLY A 33 20.88 -15.82 17.21
N ASP A 34 20.74 -16.73 18.17
CA ASP A 34 20.42 -18.14 17.94
C ASP A 34 19.01 -18.37 17.34
N LYS A 35 18.14 -17.35 17.37
CA LYS A 35 16.81 -17.39 16.78
C LYS A 35 16.79 -16.85 15.34
N ALA A 36 17.89 -16.27 14.84
CA ALA A 36 17.95 -15.76 13.49
C ALA A 36 17.65 -16.84 12.45
N VAL A 37 16.86 -16.48 11.43
CA VAL A 37 16.45 -17.40 10.36
C VAL A 37 16.90 -16.86 9.01
N PRO A 38 17.09 -17.73 8.02
CA PRO A 38 17.25 -17.28 6.63
C PRO A 38 16.07 -16.41 6.23
N THR A 39 16.35 -15.20 5.71
CA THR A 39 15.35 -14.25 5.26
C THR A 39 15.93 -13.41 4.12
N PHE A 40 15.10 -12.57 3.49
CA PHE A 40 15.54 -11.76 2.37
C PHE A 40 16.55 -10.66 2.79
N GLU A 41 17.52 -10.42 1.94
CA GLU A 41 18.52 -9.35 2.03
C GLU A 41 18.35 -8.30 0.92
N GLU A 42 17.49 -8.60 -0.07
CA GLU A 42 17.09 -7.70 -1.15
C GLU A 42 15.63 -7.94 -1.54
N VAL A 43 15.03 -6.96 -2.18
CA VAL A 43 13.65 -7.09 -2.71
C VAL A 43 13.72 -7.77 -4.08
N PRO A 44 13.03 -8.91 -4.28
CA PRO A 44 13.10 -9.65 -5.55
C PRO A 44 12.51 -8.85 -6.72
N VAL A 45 13.06 -9.05 -7.91
CA VAL A 45 12.51 -8.53 -9.17
C VAL A 45 11.83 -9.68 -9.92
N VAL A 46 10.52 -9.55 -10.14
CA VAL A 46 9.70 -10.56 -10.84
C VAL A 46 9.32 -10.04 -12.21
N ASP A 47 9.54 -10.85 -13.23
CA ASP A 47 9.03 -10.60 -14.57
C ASP A 47 7.60 -11.11 -14.66
N ILE A 48 6.65 -10.20 -14.88
CA ILE A 48 5.24 -10.57 -14.93
C ILE A 48 4.66 -10.56 -16.35
N GLU A 49 5.49 -10.56 -17.40
CA GLU A 49 5.00 -10.58 -18.79
C GLU A 49 4.00 -11.70 -19.02
N ASN A 50 4.30 -12.89 -18.49
CA ASN A 50 3.51 -14.10 -18.70
C ASN A 50 2.17 -14.14 -17.94
N ILE A 51 1.89 -13.22 -17.00
CA ILE A 51 0.53 -13.14 -16.42
C ILE A 51 -0.51 -12.67 -17.46
N PHE A 52 -0.07 -12.09 -18.57
CA PHE A 52 -0.90 -11.63 -19.68
C PHE A 52 -0.94 -12.62 -20.86
N SER A 53 -0.23 -13.76 -20.77
CA SER A 53 -0.20 -14.76 -21.85
C SER A 53 -1.58 -15.35 -22.12
N ASN A 54 -1.84 -15.72 -23.37
CA ASN A 54 -3.01 -16.51 -23.73
C ASN A 54 -2.87 -17.99 -23.32
N ASP A 55 -1.66 -18.46 -23.07
CA ASP A 55 -1.37 -19.82 -22.60
C ASP A 55 -1.58 -19.90 -21.07
N PHE A 56 -2.43 -20.84 -20.65
CA PHE A 56 -2.75 -21.03 -19.24
C PHE A 56 -1.53 -21.55 -18.43
N ASP A 57 -0.71 -22.43 -19.01
CA ASP A 57 0.44 -23.00 -18.31
C ASP A 57 1.51 -21.91 -18.04
N GLU A 58 1.70 -20.97 -18.97
CA GLU A 58 2.57 -19.82 -18.78
C GLU A 58 2.06 -18.90 -17.66
N ARG A 59 0.74 -18.63 -17.63
CA ARG A 59 0.13 -17.83 -16.54
C ARG A 59 0.26 -18.54 -15.19
N LEU A 60 0.03 -19.86 -15.16
CA LEU A 60 0.15 -20.65 -13.94
C LEU A 60 1.60 -20.69 -13.41
N GLN A 61 2.58 -20.78 -14.32
CA GLN A 61 3.99 -20.75 -13.93
C GLN A 61 4.36 -19.38 -13.34
N ALA A 62 3.98 -18.29 -13.99
CA ALA A 62 4.19 -16.93 -13.47
C ALA A 62 3.49 -16.72 -12.11
N ALA A 63 2.28 -17.27 -11.93
CA ALA A 63 1.57 -17.22 -10.67
C ALA A 63 2.28 -17.93 -9.53
N LYS A 64 2.94 -19.08 -9.80
CA LYS A 64 3.74 -19.78 -8.80
C LYS A 64 4.97 -18.98 -8.37
N GLU A 65 5.63 -18.31 -9.30
CA GLU A 65 6.79 -17.45 -9.00
C GLU A 65 6.38 -16.24 -8.14
N VAL A 66 5.30 -15.57 -8.50
CA VAL A 66 4.73 -14.47 -7.72
C VAL A 66 4.31 -14.95 -6.33
N ALA A 67 3.63 -16.11 -6.23
CA ALA A 67 3.18 -16.66 -4.96
C ALA A 67 4.33 -16.99 -4.02
N GLU A 68 5.45 -17.52 -4.52
CA GLU A 68 6.62 -17.81 -3.69
C GLU A 68 7.19 -16.54 -3.04
N VAL A 69 7.25 -15.45 -3.79
CA VAL A 69 7.66 -14.16 -3.24
C VAL A 69 6.65 -13.62 -2.23
N CYS A 70 5.35 -13.75 -2.51
CA CYS A 70 4.30 -13.35 -1.58
C CYS A 70 4.32 -14.13 -0.25
N LYS A 71 4.73 -15.42 -0.27
CA LYS A 71 4.87 -16.26 0.93
C LYS A 71 6.11 -15.94 1.77
N THR A 72 7.19 -15.51 1.14
CA THR A 72 8.49 -15.37 1.78
C THR A 72 8.88 -13.95 2.14
N VAL A 73 8.62 -13.01 1.23
CA VAL A 73 9.01 -11.59 1.33
C VAL A 73 7.80 -10.68 1.50
N GLY A 74 6.72 -10.92 0.74
CA GLY A 74 5.53 -10.07 0.70
C GLY A 74 5.73 -8.75 -0.06
N PHE A 75 6.91 -8.54 -0.65
CA PHE A 75 7.30 -7.40 -1.47
C PHE A 75 8.07 -7.85 -2.71
N MET A 76 7.83 -7.21 -3.84
CA MET A 76 8.56 -7.46 -5.08
C MET A 76 8.59 -6.21 -5.97
N TYR A 77 9.62 -6.09 -6.80
CA TYR A 77 9.52 -5.27 -8.00
C TYR A 77 8.86 -6.10 -9.08
N ILE A 78 7.95 -5.49 -9.84
CA ILE A 78 7.39 -6.10 -11.05
C ILE A 78 7.87 -5.33 -12.28
N LYS A 79 8.37 -6.05 -13.28
CA LYS A 79 8.71 -5.51 -14.60
C LYS A 79 7.82 -6.11 -15.67
N ASN A 80 7.79 -5.53 -16.87
CA ASN A 80 6.92 -5.92 -18.00
C ASN A 80 5.42 -5.89 -17.65
N HIS A 81 5.05 -4.91 -16.81
CA HIS A 81 3.69 -4.75 -16.26
C HIS A 81 2.70 -4.09 -17.24
N GLY A 82 3.11 -3.74 -18.45
CA GLY A 82 2.25 -3.22 -19.51
C GLY A 82 1.87 -1.73 -19.41
N VAL A 83 2.13 -1.05 -18.29
CA VAL A 83 1.88 0.39 -18.15
C VAL A 83 3.00 1.17 -18.83
N SER A 84 2.63 2.09 -19.74
CA SER A 84 3.59 2.89 -20.51
C SER A 84 4.48 3.75 -19.61
N GLN A 85 5.79 3.76 -19.89
CA GLN A 85 6.74 4.60 -19.17
C GLN A 85 6.44 6.10 -19.38
N ASP A 86 5.95 6.48 -20.57
CA ASP A 86 5.57 7.87 -20.86
C ASP A 86 4.42 8.33 -19.96
N LEU A 87 3.44 7.46 -19.70
CA LEU A 87 2.35 7.76 -18.76
C LEU A 87 2.86 7.87 -17.32
N ILE A 88 3.77 6.99 -16.91
CA ILE A 88 4.41 7.04 -15.59
C ILE A 88 5.15 8.37 -15.41
N ASP A 89 5.96 8.76 -16.38
CA ASP A 89 6.72 10.01 -16.37
C ASP A 89 5.77 11.23 -16.33
N GLU A 90 4.68 11.21 -17.13
CA GLU A 90 3.65 12.26 -17.15
C GLU A 90 2.96 12.42 -15.78
N VAL A 91 2.60 11.32 -15.13
CA VAL A 91 1.96 11.34 -13.81
C VAL A 91 2.89 11.94 -12.75
N PHE A 92 4.18 11.61 -12.77
CA PHE A 92 5.16 12.25 -11.90
C PHE A 92 5.31 13.74 -12.18
N ASP A 93 5.30 14.15 -13.45
CA ASP A 93 5.36 15.57 -13.81
C ASP A 93 4.12 16.33 -13.32
N MET A 94 2.94 15.76 -13.46
CA MET A 94 1.71 16.31 -12.91
C MET A 94 1.74 16.40 -11.39
N SER A 95 2.25 15.36 -10.72
CA SER A 95 2.43 15.35 -9.26
C SER A 95 3.38 16.47 -8.80
N ARG A 96 4.54 16.60 -9.44
CA ARG A 96 5.50 17.70 -9.14
C ARG A 96 4.89 19.08 -9.34
N LYS A 97 4.21 19.31 -10.46
CA LYS A 97 3.54 20.58 -10.77
C LYS A 97 2.43 20.88 -9.76
N TYR A 98 1.65 19.87 -9.35
CA TYR A 98 0.60 20.04 -8.34
C TYR A 98 1.19 20.49 -7.00
N HIS A 99 2.20 19.79 -6.51
CA HIS A 99 2.82 20.09 -5.22
C HIS A 99 3.60 21.40 -5.20
N ALA A 100 4.09 21.86 -6.36
CA ALA A 100 4.75 23.16 -6.52
C ALA A 100 3.81 24.37 -6.49
N GLN A 101 2.49 24.15 -6.58
CA GLN A 101 1.52 25.25 -6.51
C GLN A 101 1.51 25.92 -5.13
N PRO A 102 1.12 27.20 -5.05
CA PRO A 102 0.91 27.89 -3.77
C PRO A 102 -0.03 27.09 -2.87
N LEU A 103 0.22 27.15 -1.55
CA LEU A 103 -0.58 26.41 -0.57
C LEU A 103 -2.07 26.76 -0.66
N GLU A 104 -2.39 28.04 -0.88
CA GLU A 104 -3.79 28.51 -0.98
C GLU A 104 -4.54 27.87 -2.15
N VAL A 105 -3.85 27.64 -3.28
CA VAL A 105 -4.45 26.92 -4.42
C VAL A 105 -4.73 25.46 -4.09
N LYS A 106 -3.80 24.80 -3.38
CA LYS A 106 -3.97 23.39 -2.97
C LYS A 106 -5.06 23.23 -1.91
N LYS A 107 -5.27 24.21 -1.05
CA LYS A 107 -6.34 24.22 -0.04
C LYS A 107 -7.74 24.36 -0.64
N GLU A 108 -7.90 24.77 -1.90
CA GLU A 108 -9.18 24.70 -2.61
C GLU A 108 -9.70 23.24 -2.68
N GLN A 109 -8.82 22.25 -2.58
CA GLN A 109 -9.15 20.82 -2.53
C GLN A 109 -8.84 20.23 -1.15
N ASP A 110 -9.03 20.97 -0.06
CA ASP A 110 -8.76 20.47 1.30
C ASP A 110 -9.53 19.17 1.58
N VAL A 111 -8.78 18.13 1.99
CA VAL A 111 -9.29 16.79 2.25
C VAL A 111 -10.46 16.77 3.24
N TYR A 112 -10.49 17.68 4.20
CA TYR A 112 -11.54 17.76 5.23
C TYR A 112 -12.84 18.42 4.74
N GLN A 113 -12.86 18.99 3.54
CA GLN A 113 -14.07 19.42 2.86
C GLN A 113 -14.78 18.28 2.13
N SER A 114 -14.08 17.16 1.88
CA SER A 114 -14.66 15.96 1.26
C SER A 114 -15.30 15.04 2.30
N PRO A 115 -16.53 14.55 2.09
CA PRO A 115 -17.17 13.58 2.99
C PRO A 115 -16.43 12.25 3.04
N THR A 116 -15.55 11.99 2.08
CA THR A 116 -14.77 10.75 1.96
C THR A 116 -13.27 10.97 2.14
N LEU A 117 -12.84 12.14 2.61
CA LEU A 117 -11.45 12.51 2.80
C LEU A 117 -10.63 12.38 1.50
N ARG A 118 -11.12 12.98 0.40
CA ARG A 118 -10.40 13.08 -0.88
C ARG A 118 -10.00 14.52 -1.14
N GLY A 119 -8.81 14.72 -1.72
CA GLY A 119 -8.24 16.04 -1.95
C GLY A 119 -6.85 16.17 -1.37
N TYR A 120 -6.47 17.38 -1.00
CA TYR A 120 -5.13 17.73 -0.51
C TYR A 120 -5.06 17.71 1.02
N GLU A 121 -4.04 17.05 1.54
CA GLU A 121 -3.67 17.02 2.94
C GLU A 121 -2.21 17.44 3.12
N ILE A 122 -1.92 18.22 4.18
CA ILE A 122 -0.57 18.65 4.53
C ILE A 122 -0.24 18.23 5.96
N HIS A 123 0.94 17.70 6.15
CA HIS A 123 1.46 17.31 7.45
C HIS A 123 2.70 18.13 7.79
N TYR A 124 2.75 18.60 9.02
CA TYR A 124 3.85 19.36 9.56
C TYR A 124 4.68 18.54 10.54
N THR A 125 5.92 18.94 10.74
CA THR A 125 6.79 18.40 11.78
C THR A 125 7.38 19.58 12.56
N LYS A 126 7.62 19.37 13.85
CA LYS A 126 8.32 20.35 14.68
C LYS A 126 9.82 20.37 14.35
N THR A 127 10.38 21.55 14.25
CA THR A 127 11.81 21.78 14.06
C THR A 127 12.31 22.77 15.12
N PRO A 128 13.63 22.90 15.34
CA PRO A 128 14.19 23.88 16.28
C PRO A 128 13.81 25.33 15.96
N THR A 129 13.46 25.62 14.68
CA THR A 129 13.10 26.97 14.21
C THR A 129 11.58 27.17 14.05
N GLY A 130 10.77 26.20 14.46
CA GLY A 130 9.29 26.23 14.34
C GLY A 130 8.74 25.00 13.64
N GLU A 131 7.60 25.15 12.95
CA GLU A 131 7.00 24.08 12.15
C GLU A 131 7.52 24.12 10.71
N ALA A 132 7.77 22.94 10.14
CA ALA A 132 8.11 22.77 8.73
C ALA A 132 7.21 21.71 8.09
N VAL A 133 6.98 21.81 6.77
CA VAL A 133 6.24 20.82 6.03
C VAL A 133 7.01 19.50 6.05
N LYS A 134 6.36 18.45 6.54
CA LYS A 134 6.88 17.06 6.50
C LYS A 134 6.54 16.41 5.17
N LYS A 135 5.24 16.41 4.83
CA LYS A 135 4.71 15.84 3.60
C LYS A 135 3.43 16.55 3.15
N GLY A 136 3.17 16.49 1.85
CA GLY A 136 1.90 16.86 1.25
C GLY A 136 1.35 15.69 0.45
N SER A 137 0.04 15.48 0.50
CA SER A 137 -0.62 14.34 -0.16
C SER A 137 -1.84 14.84 -0.93
N PHE A 138 -1.98 14.46 -2.19
CA PHE A 138 -3.24 14.60 -2.91
C PHE A 138 -3.87 13.22 -3.10
N LEU A 139 -5.07 13.04 -2.53
CA LEU A 139 -5.77 11.76 -2.46
C LEU A 139 -6.95 11.76 -3.43
N TYR A 140 -7.05 10.72 -4.26
CA TYR A 140 -8.23 10.43 -5.07
C TYR A 140 -8.52 8.92 -5.09
N SER A 141 -9.71 8.55 -5.48
CA SER A 141 -10.19 7.18 -5.40
C SER A 141 -10.83 6.72 -6.70
N TYR A 142 -11.22 5.46 -6.75
CA TYR A 142 -11.90 4.81 -7.84
C TYR A 142 -13.04 5.68 -8.38
N ASP A 143 -12.92 6.06 -9.66
CA ASP A 143 -13.98 6.74 -10.40
C ASP A 143 -14.60 5.75 -11.38
N PRO A 144 -15.85 5.27 -11.12
CA PRO A 144 -16.47 4.24 -11.92
C PRO A 144 -16.74 4.64 -13.37
N ASP A 145 -16.86 5.93 -13.65
CA ASP A 145 -17.12 6.42 -15.01
C ASP A 145 -15.87 6.31 -15.92
N ASN A 146 -14.71 6.03 -15.34
CA ASN A 146 -13.42 5.91 -16.03
C ASN A 146 -12.81 4.51 -15.94
N ASP A 147 -13.57 3.50 -15.52
CA ASP A 147 -13.14 2.11 -15.57
C ASP A 147 -13.66 1.42 -16.83
N PRO A 148 -12.80 1.03 -17.79
CA PRO A 148 -13.23 0.43 -19.05
C PRO A 148 -13.84 -0.98 -18.90
N GLN A 149 -13.75 -1.60 -17.73
CA GLN A 149 -14.22 -2.97 -17.47
C GLN A 149 -15.49 -3.03 -16.62
N VAL A 150 -16.09 -1.89 -16.31
CA VAL A 150 -17.24 -1.85 -15.39
C VAL A 150 -18.53 -2.34 -16.04
N PRO A 151 -19.20 -3.37 -15.48
CA PRO A 151 -20.63 -3.53 -15.66
C PRO A 151 -21.36 -2.32 -15.05
N LYS A 152 -22.56 -2.00 -15.51
CA LYS A 152 -23.35 -0.92 -14.91
C LYS A 152 -23.51 -1.20 -13.41
N LEU A 153 -22.94 -0.31 -12.59
CA LEU A 153 -23.11 -0.37 -11.15
C LEU A 153 -24.58 -0.11 -10.77
N THR A 154 -25.06 -0.78 -9.74
CA THR A 154 -26.32 -0.39 -9.11
C THR A 154 -26.16 1.00 -8.45
N PRO A 155 -27.26 1.74 -8.20
CA PRO A 155 -27.18 3.00 -7.45
C PRO A 155 -26.47 2.84 -6.10
N GLU A 156 -26.75 1.75 -5.37
CA GLU A 156 -26.15 1.45 -4.08
C GLU A 156 -24.63 1.22 -4.18
N GLN A 157 -24.19 0.44 -5.18
CA GLN A 157 -22.77 0.23 -5.44
C GLN A 157 -22.06 1.54 -5.82
N ARG A 158 -22.74 2.39 -6.61
CA ARG A 158 -22.19 3.69 -7.01
C ARG A 158 -22.00 4.61 -5.81
N GLU A 159 -22.95 4.62 -4.86
CA GLU A 159 -22.83 5.41 -3.62
C GLU A 159 -21.66 4.96 -2.74
N LEU A 160 -21.29 3.68 -2.78
CA LEU A 160 -20.12 3.16 -2.08
C LEU A 160 -18.79 3.53 -2.76
N CYS A 161 -18.82 3.93 -4.03
CA CYS A 161 -17.63 4.37 -4.73
C CYS A 161 -17.17 5.74 -4.22
N ILE A 162 -16.25 5.75 -3.26
CA ILE A 162 -15.78 6.98 -2.61
C ILE A 162 -15.16 7.99 -3.58
N GLY A 163 -14.76 7.56 -4.77
CA GLY A 163 -14.24 8.41 -5.84
C GLY A 163 -15.25 9.35 -6.47
N ILE A 164 -16.58 9.15 -6.28
CA ILE A 164 -17.58 10.13 -6.71
C ILE A 164 -17.43 11.47 -5.99
N HIS A 165 -16.71 11.50 -4.86
CA HIS A 165 -16.39 12.69 -4.08
C HIS A 165 -14.94 13.15 -4.28
N ASN A 166 -14.27 12.73 -5.35
CA ASN A 166 -12.94 13.23 -5.68
C ASN A 166 -12.99 14.74 -5.92
N GLN A 167 -12.05 15.45 -5.30
CA GLN A 167 -11.88 16.88 -5.52
C GLN A 167 -10.77 17.10 -6.56
N TRP A 168 -11.11 17.76 -7.67
CA TRP A 168 -10.16 18.02 -8.74
C TRP A 168 -9.89 19.51 -8.87
N PRO A 169 -8.65 19.94 -9.23
CA PRO A 169 -8.38 21.33 -9.56
C PRO A 169 -9.20 21.78 -10.79
N GLU A 170 -10.24 22.59 -10.59
CA GLU A 170 -11.16 22.99 -11.67
C GLU A 170 -10.45 23.69 -12.84
N LYS A 171 -9.44 24.49 -12.54
CA LYS A 171 -8.67 25.26 -13.52
C LYS A 171 -7.62 24.45 -14.26
N TRP A 172 -7.52 23.13 -13.97
CA TRP A 172 -6.49 22.25 -14.53
C TRP A 172 -7.07 20.87 -14.94
N PRO A 173 -7.92 20.84 -15.99
CA PRO A 173 -8.61 19.62 -16.41
C PRO A 173 -7.65 18.52 -16.89
N GLU A 174 -6.46 18.88 -17.41
CA GLU A 174 -5.45 17.93 -17.87
C GLU A 174 -4.91 17.09 -16.71
N PHE A 175 -4.80 17.67 -15.50
CA PHE A 175 -4.40 16.95 -14.30
C PHE A 175 -5.37 15.78 -14.01
N ARG A 176 -6.68 16.05 -14.00
CA ARG A 176 -7.70 15.01 -13.84
C ARG A 176 -7.60 13.94 -14.92
N ALA A 177 -7.49 14.35 -16.19
CA ALA A 177 -7.45 13.42 -17.32
C ALA A 177 -6.26 12.46 -17.22
N THR A 178 -5.06 12.96 -16.89
CA THR A 178 -3.86 12.13 -16.71
C THR A 178 -4.01 11.17 -15.53
N MET A 179 -4.52 11.64 -14.39
CA MET A 179 -4.73 10.80 -13.20
C MET A 179 -5.73 9.68 -13.46
N LEU A 180 -6.82 9.95 -14.17
CA LEU A 180 -7.82 8.93 -14.49
C LEU A 180 -7.31 7.93 -15.54
N LYS A 181 -6.53 8.36 -16.53
CA LYS A 181 -5.85 7.46 -17.46
C LYS A 181 -4.89 6.50 -16.71
N TYR A 182 -4.12 7.02 -15.76
CA TYR A 182 -3.23 6.20 -14.93
C TYR A 182 -4.02 5.20 -14.08
N GLN A 183 -5.11 5.64 -13.44
CA GLN A 183 -6.00 4.76 -12.69
C GLN A 183 -6.52 3.61 -13.56
N ALA A 184 -6.98 3.89 -14.80
CA ALA A 184 -7.51 2.87 -15.69
C ALA A 184 -6.47 1.78 -16.02
N GLU A 185 -5.21 2.16 -16.26
CA GLU A 185 -4.13 1.19 -16.52
C GLU A 185 -3.80 0.37 -15.28
N LEU A 186 -3.76 0.99 -14.10
CA LEU A 186 -3.51 0.26 -12.85
C LEU A 186 -4.68 -0.66 -12.46
N LEU A 187 -5.92 -0.32 -12.80
CA LEU A 187 -7.06 -1.22 -12.60
C LEU A 187 -6.95 -2.50 -13.45
N LYS A 188 -6.52 -2.38 -14.72
CA LYS A 188 -6.25 -3.55 -15.58
C LYS A 188 -5.16 -4.43 -14.96
N LEU A 189 -4.04 -3.83 -14.58
CA LEU A 189 -2.93 -4.53 -13.93
C LEU A 189 -3.38 -5.19 -12.62
N SER A 190 -4.17 -4.51 -11.81
CA SER A 190 -4.65 -5.03 -10.52
C SER A 190 -5.53 -6.26 -10.68
N ARG A 191 -6.43 -6.29 -11.66
CA ARG A 191 -7.25 -7.47 -11.94
C ARG A 191 -6.41 -8.66 -12.43
N ALA A 192 -5.38 -8.39 -13.26
CA ALA A 192 -4.44 -9.43 -13.68
C ALA A 192 -3.65 -9.98 -12.48
N LEU A 193 -3.15 -9.12 -11.58
CA LEU A 193 -2.47 -9.54 -10.36
C LEU A 193 -3.37 -10.35 -9.43
N LEU A 194 -4.65 -9.98 -9.27
CA LEU A 194 -5.60 -10.78 -8.46
C LEU A 194 -5.80 -12.19 -9.01
N ARG A 195 -5.93 -12.33 -10.34
CA ARG A 195 -5.99 -13.65 -10.98
C ARG A 195 -4.72 -14.44 -10.76
N THR A 196 -3.56 -13.77 -10.84
CA THR A 196 -2.25 -14.35 -10.53
C THR A 196 -2.18 -14.83 -9.07
N PHE A 197 -2.67 -14.04 -8.11
CA PHE A 197 -2.71 -14.43 -6.70
C PHE A 197 -3.68 -15.61 -6.48
N ALA A 198 -4.84 -15.63 -7.13
CA ALA A 198 -5.78 -16.76 -7.05
C ALA A 198 -5.13 -18.07 -7.51
N LEU A 199 -4.51 -18.07 -8.70
CA LEU A 199 -3.77 -19.22 -9.23
C LEU A 199 -2.63 -19.64 -8.30
N GLY A 200 -1.84 -18.69 -7.80
CA GLY A 200 -0.73 -18.92 -6.90
C GLY A 200 -1.12 -19.51 -5.54
N LEU A 201 -2.38 -19.30 -5.12
CA LEU A 201 -3.00 -19.88 -3.93
C LEU A 201 -3.76 -21.18 -4.22
N GLY A 202 -3.72 -21.67 -5.48
CA GLY A 202 -4.38 -22.92 -5.89
C GLY A 202 -5.89 -22.80 -6.09
N ALA A 203 -6.41 -21.59 -6.27
CA ALA A 203 -7.82 -21.35 -6.59
C ALA A 203 -8.04 -21.19 -8.11
N ASP A 204 -9.32 -21.10 -8.52
CA ASP A 204 -9.70 -20.74 -9.89
C ASP A 204 -9.16 -19.35 -10.24
N GLU A 205 -8.68 -19.17 -11.46
CA GLU A 205 -8.11 -17.92 -11.93
C GLU A 205 -9.07 -16.73 -11.75
N ASN A 206 -10.36 -16.94 -11.96
CA ASN A 206 -11.40 -15.92 -11.88
C ASN A 206 -12.04 -15.80 -10.49
N TYR A 207 -11.47 -16.42 -9.46
CA TYR A 207 -12.06 -16.49 -8.11
C TYR A 207 -12.48 -15.14 -7.56
N PHE A 208 -11.68 -14.10 -7.80
CA PHE A 208 -11.94 -12.74 -7.30
C PHE A 208 -12.77 -11.85 -8.25
N ASP A 209 -12.97 -12.24 -9.52
CA ASP A 209 -13.64 -11.39 -10.52
C ASP A 209 -15.01 -10.87 -10.07
N PRO A 210 -15.88 -11.69 -9.42
CA PRO A 210 -17.21 -11.22 -8.99
C PRO A 210 -17.19 -10.13 -7.91
N ILE A 211 -16.11 -10.01 -7.17
CA ILE A 211 -15.97 -9.10 -6.01
C ILE A 211 -15.04 -7.93 -6.25
N VAL A 212 -14.64 -7.68 -7.51
CA VAL A 212 -13.82 -6.53 -7.93
C VAL A 212 -14.44 -5.75 -9.10
N THR A 213 -15.76 -5.76 -9.15
CA THR A 213 -16.55 -5.02 -10.15
C THR A 213 -16.63 -3.53 -9.85
N ALA A 214 -16.57 -3.14 -8.58
CA ALA A 214 -16.49 -1.78 -8.09
C ALA A 214 -15.46 -1.70 -6.94
N PRO A 215 -14.16 -1.91 -7.24
CA PRO A 215 -13.16 -2.13 -6.23
C PRO A 215 -12.94 -0.90 -5.35
N PHE A 216 -12.52 -1.11 -4.11
CA PHE A 216 -11.92 -0.03 -3.34
C PHE A 216 -10.55 0.30 -3.93
N VAL A 217 -10.35 1.57 -4.27
CA VAL A 217 -9.07 2.10 -4.71
C VAL A 217 -8.80 3.41 -4.00
N SER A 218 -7.59 3.59 -3.52
CA SER A 218 -7.09 4.87 -3.05
C SER A 218 -5.73 5.14 -3.68
N ILE A 219 -5.57 6.31 -4.28
CA ILE A 219 -4.32 6.72 -4.93
C ILE A 219 -3.86 8.00 -4.26
N ILE A 220 -2.58 8.06 -3.92
CA ILE A 220 -2.00 9.21 -3.25
C ILE A 220 -0.81 9.73 -4.05
N LEU A 221 -0.90 10.98 -4.52
CA LEU A 221 0.28 11.69 -4.99
C LEU A 221 1.01 12.24 -3.76
N GLN A 222 2.05 11.53 -3.35
CA GLN A 222 2.78 11.82 -2.11
C GLN A 222 4.02 12.66 -2.42
N HIS A 223 4.18 13.76 -1.71
CA HIS A 223 5.37 14.60 -1.71
C HIS A 223 5.97 14.66 -0.31
N TYR A 224 7.22 14.26 -0.18
CA TYR A 224 8.02 14.42 1.02
C TYR A 224 8.97 15.59 0.82
N ALA A 225 8.84 16.59 1.69
CA ALA A 225 9.70 17.77 1.65
C ALA A 225 11.16 17.42 1.99
N PRO A 226 12.12 18.20 1.49
CA PRO A 226 13.53 18.02 1.85
C PRO A 226 13.72 18.11 3.36
N ARG A 227 14.54 17.22 3.92
CA ARG A 227 14.93 17.24 5.34
C ARG A 227 16.45 17.26 5.45
N ASP A 228 16.95 17.86 6.53
CA ASP A 228 18.36 17.77 6.87
C ASP A 228 18.73 16.28 7.08
N PRO A 229 19.67 15.73 6.32
CA PRO A 229 20.10 14.34 6.49
C PRO A 229 20.68 14.03 7.89
N GLN A 230 21.05 15.06 8.65
CA GLN A 230 21.54 14.94 10.02
C GLN A 230 20.43 15.07 11.09
N ALA A 231 19.16 15.27 10.68
CA ALA A 231 18.07 15.35 11.62
C ALA A 231 17.84 14.00 12.35
N GLU A 232 17.48 14.06 13.63
CA GLU A 232 17.19 12.85 14.41
C GLU A 232 15.96 12.10 13.85
N ASP A 233 14.90 12.84 13.48
CA ASP A 233 13.71 12.26 12.83
C ASP A 233 13.84 12.37 11.30
N LEU A 234 14.11 11.28 10.64
CA LEU A 234 14.13 11.14 9.17
C LEU A 234 12.89 10.45 8.62
N ASP A 235 11.93 10.07 9.47
CA ASP A 235 10.76 9.32 9.04
C ASP A 235 9.82 10.21 8.22
N GLY A 236 9.71 9.89 6.95
CA GLY A 236 8.67 10.40 6.07
C GLY A 236 7.32 9.74 6.37
N LEU A 237 7.37 8.41 6.63
CA LEU A 237 6.26 7.60 7.10
C LEU A 237 6.81 6.51 8.02
N GLY A 238 6.30 6.43 9.25
CA GLY A 238 6.72 5.46 10.25
C GLY A 238 6.46 4.00 9.86
N ALA A 239 6.95 3.07 10.66
CA ALA A 239 6.75 1.63 10.44
C ALA A 239 5.25 1.29 10.44
N HIS A 240 4.78 0.60 9.39
CA HIS A 240 3.38 0.21 9.23
C HIS A 240 3.24 -1.02 8.33
N SER A 241 2.05 -1.60 8.29
CA SER A 241 1.57 -2.50 7.25
C SER A 241 0.40 -1.86 6.51
N ASP A 242 0.21 -2.21 5.24
CA ASP A 242 -0.95 -1.78 4.46
C ASP A 242 -2.17 -2.64 4.79
N PHE A 243 -3.34 -2.02 4.95
CA PHE A 243 -4.54 -2.77 5.33
C PHE A 243 -5.32 -3.35 4.13
N GLU A 244 -5.08 -2.83 2.94
CA GLU A 244 -5.76 -3.24 1.71
C GLU A 244 -5.36 -4.66 1.28
N THR A 245 -5.82 -5.09 0.11
CA THR A 245 -5.43 -6.39 -0.45
C THR A 245 -3.98 -6.37 -0.90
N PHE A 246 -3.59 -5.35 -1.64
CA PHE A 246 -2.19 -5.10 -2.04
C PHE A 246 -2.01 -3.64 -2.48
N THR A 247 -0.76 -3.24 -2.55
CA THR A 247 -0.35 -1.91 -3.02
C THR A 247 0.53 -2.04 -4.27
N ILE A 248 0.30 -1.18 -5.27
CA ILE A 248 1.22 -0.94 -6.38
C ILE A 248 1.84 0.43 -6.15
N LEU A 249 3.12 0.46 -5.83
CA LEU A 249 3.84 1.70 -5.57
C LEU A 249 4.69 2.09 -6.76
N ASN A 250 4.45 3.29 -7.27
CA ASN A 250 5.34 4.00 -8.16
C ASN A 250 6.19 4.98 -7.34
N GLN A 251 7.51 4.89 -7.40
CA GLN A 251 8.42 5.77 -6.67
C GLN A 251 9.40 6.45 -7.62
N ASP A 252 9.81 7.69 -7.27
CA ASP A 252 10.88 8.36 -7.99
C ASP A 252 12.24 7.71 -7.72
N MET A 253 13.30 8.23 -8.38
CA MET A 253 14.65 7.66 -8.27
C MET A 253 15.40 8.08 -6.99
N ILE A 254 14.73 8.72 -6.02
CA ILE A 254 15.34 9.15 -4.75
C ILE A 254 15.44 7.99 -3.74
N GLY A 255 14.45 7.08 -3.73
CA GLY A 255 14.43 5.96 -2.80
C GLY A 255 13.80 6.31 -1.44
N GLY A 256 14.23 5.62 -0.38
CA GLY A 256 13.77 5.85 0.99
C GLY A 256 12.71 4.86 1.49
N LEU A 257 12.15 4.00 0.65
CA LEU A 257 11.34 2.87 1.10
C LEU A 257 12.26 1.80 1.70
N GLU A 258 11.92 1.32 2.89
CA GLU A 258 12.64 0.26 3.61
C GLU A 258 11.66 -0.80 4.11
N ILE A 259 12.02 -2.07 3.97
CA ILE A 259 11.18 -3.23 4.26
C ILE A 259 11.82 -4.06 5.36
N LEU A 260 11.07 -4.35 6.41
CA LEU A 260 11.56 -5.08 7.58
C LEU A 260 11.64 -6.58 7.31
N ASN A 261 12.84 -7.16 7.40
CA ASN A 261 12.98 -8.61 7.35
C ASN A 261 12.75 -9.28 8.73
N LYS A 262 12.70 -10.60 8.76
CA LYS A 262 12.41 -11.37 10.00
C LYS A 262 13.48 -11.17 11.08
N ASN A 263 14.69 -10.80 10.72
CA ASN A 263 15.81 -10.57 11.64
C ASN A 263 15.90 -9.11 12.12
N GLY A 264 14.89 -8.28 11.84
CA GLY A 264 14.82 -6.89 12.30
C GLY A 264 15.67 -5.91 11.47
N ILE A 265 16.11 -6.33 10.28
CA ILE A 265 16.90 -5.48 9.39
C ILE A 265 15.96 -4.84 8.38
N TYR A 266 16.01 -3.52 8.29
CA TYR A 266 15.32 -2.78 7.24
C TYR A 266 16.12 -2.82 5.93
N ILE A 267 15.54 -3.48 4.94
CA ILE A 267 16.13 -3.66 3.60
C ILE A 267 15.67 -2.51 2.69
N PRO A 268 16.57 -1.71 2.12
CA PRO A 268 16.18 -0.59 1.27
C PRO A 268 15.65 -1.08 -0.08
N ALA A 269 14.44 -0.64 -0.46
CA ALA A 269 13.88 -0.84 -1.79
C ALA A 269 14.38 0.26 -2.74
N LYS A 270 15.60 0.09 -3.26
CA LYS A 270 16.22 1.04 -4.19
C LYS A 270 15.39 1.14 -5.47
N PRO A 271 15.09 2.35 -5.98
CA PRO A 271 14.28 2.50 -7.19
C PRO A 271 14.93 1.84 -8.41
N ILE A 272 14.11 1.14 -9.18
CA ILE A 272 14.50 0.54 -10.46
C ILE A 272 13.57 1.11 -11.53
N ARG A 273 14.15 1.82 -12.53
CA ARG A 273 13.34 2.42 -13.60
C ARG A 273 12.60 1.35 -14.39
N GLY A 274 11.34 1.61 -14.73
CA GLY A 274 10.50 0.67 -15.49
C GLY A 274 9.90 -0.44 -14.64
N THR A 275 9.93 -0.30 -13.30
CA THR A 275 9.28 -1.24 -12.38
C THR A 275 8.30 -0.51 -11.47
N PHE A 276 7.30 -1.24 -10.96
CA PHE A 276 6.57 -0.89 -9.75
C PHE A 276 7.06 -1.76 -8.58
N VAL A 277 6.90 -1.26 -7.36
CA VAL A 277 6.97 -2.11 -6.16
C VAL A 277 5.55 -2.59 -5.84
N VAL A 278 5.37 -3.89 -5.67
CA VAL A 278 4.10 -4.47 -5.24
C VAL A 278 4.28 -5.10 -3.88
N ASN A 279 3.36 -4.84 -2.95
CA ASN A 279 3.35 -5.50 -1.65
C ASN A 279 1.98 -6.06 -1.28
N VAL A 280 2.01 -7.18 -0.60
CA VAL A 280 0.86 -7.83 0.03
C VAL A 280 0.38 -6.98 1.20
N GLY A 281 -0.93 -6.73 1.26
CA GLY A 281 -1.56 -6.07 2.39
C GLY A 281 -2.20 -7.05 3.39
N ASP A 282 -2.62 -6.53 4.53
CA ASP A 282 -3.17 -7.32 5.63
C ASP A 282 -4.43 -8.09 5.23
N PHE A 283 -5.21 -7.51 4.30
CA PHE A 283 -6.44 -8.17 3.85
C PHE A 283 -6.13 -9.41 3.00
N LEU A 284 -5.12 -9.37 2.12
CA LEU A 284 -4.69 -10.53 1.34
C LEU A 284 -4.00 -11.58 2.23
N GLN A 285 -3.21 -11.18 3.21
CA GLN A 285 -2.68 -12.10 4.22
C GLN A 285 -3.82 -12.83 4.94
N ARG A 286 -4.84 -12.10 5.37
CA ARG A 286 -6.00 -12.65 6.08
C ARG A 286 -6.77 -13.67 5.24
N ILE A 287 -7.12 -13.34 4.00
CA ILE A 287 -7.91 -14.24 3.13
C ILE A 287 -7.11 -15.42 2.61
N SER A 288 -5.78 -15.32 2.55
CA SER A 288 -4.89 -16.44 2.23
C SER A 288 -4.57 -17.32 3.46
N ASN A 289 -5.23 -17.12 4.61
CA ASN A 289 -4.99 -17.85 5.84
C ASN A 289 -3.52 -17.80 6.31
N ASP A 290 -2.87 -16.63 6.18
CA ASP A 290 -1.46 -16.35 6.42
C ASP A 290 -0.46 -17.06 5.48
N GLN A 291 -0.91 -17.58 4.34
CA GLN A 291 0.02 -18.10 3.34
C GLN A 291 0.83 -16.98 2.68
N PHE A 292 0.21 -15.85 2.39
CA PHE A 292 0.90 -14.64 1.94
C PHE A 292 1.19 -13.73 3.13
N VAL A 293 2.29 -13.01 3.11
CA VAL A 293 2.74 -12.22 4.25
C VAL A 293 2.63 -10.71 3.97
N SER A 294 1.91 -10.00 4.82
CA SER A 294 1.94 -8.54 4.88
C SER A 294 3.17 -8.10 5.66
N THR A 295 4.10 -7.44 5.00
CA THR A 295 5.40 -7.11 5.59
C THR A 295 5.47 -5.66 6.02
N VAL A 296 5.97 -5.43 7.24
CA VAL A 296 6.17 -4.10 7.81
C VAL A 296 7.20 -3.33 6.98
N HIS A 297 6.89 -2.07 6.71
CA HIS A 297 7.75 -1.18 5.94
C HIS A 297 7.63 0.26 6.44
N ARG A 298 8.58 1.10 6.03
CA ARG A 298 8.62 2.52 6.38
C ARG A 298 9.21 3.35 5.26
N VAL A 299 9.10 4.67 5.37
CA VAL A 299 9.77 5.60 4.46
C VAL A 299 10.70 6.51 5.26
N ARG A 300 11.97 6.56 4.88
CA ARG A 300 12.94 7.52 5.40
C ARG A 300 13.36 8.52 4.32
N ASN A 301 13.20 9.81 4.59
CA ASN A 301 13.63 10.86 3.67
C ASN A 301 14.97 11.45 4.11
N SER A 302 16.04 10.67 3.91
CA SER A 302 17.42 11.04 4.26
C SER A 302 18.20 11.69 3.12
N SER A 303 17.56 11.94 1.98
CA SER A 303 18.24 12.40 0.77
C SER A 303 18.55 13.91 0.74
N GLY A 304 17.89 14.70 1.59
CA GLY A 304 18.00 16.17 1.58
C GLY A 304 17.29 16.85 0.40
N VAL A 305 16.55 16.10 -0.42
CA VAL A 305 15.82 16.62 -1.59
C VAL A 305 14.35 16.23 -1.54
N ASN A 306 13.53 16.84 -2.41
CA ASN A 306 12.13 16.43 -2.59
C ASN A 306 12.07 14.98 -3.08
N ARG A 307 11.18 14.19 -2.44
CA ARG A 307 10.86 12.83 -2.87
C ARG A 307 9.40 12.74 -3.24
N TYR A 308 9.11 12.04 -4.34
CA TYR A 308 7.73 11.79 -4.78
C TYR A 308 7.47 10.29 -4.88
N SER A 309 6.28 9.88 -4.47
CA SER A 309 5.82 8.51 -4.67
C SER A 309 4.31 8.49 -4.88
N ILE A 310 3.82 7.45 -5.53
CA ILE A 310 2.42 7.33 -5.93
C ILE A 310 1.95 5.91 -5.60
N PRO A 311 1.60 5.64 -4.33
CA PRO A 311 0.97 4.38 -3.97
C PRO A 311 -0.46 4.32 -4.51
N PHE A 312 -0.78 3.18 -5.08
CA PHE A 312 -2.10 2.77 -5.53
C PHE A 312 -2.53 1.57 -4.66
N PHE A 313 -3.41 1.83 -3.73
CA PHE A 313 -3.98 0.83 -2.82
C PHE A 313 -5.21 0.21 -3.48
N PHE A 314 -5.27 -1.12 -3.50
CA PHE A 314 -6.35 -1.86 -4.13
C PHE A 314 -6.97 -2.88 -3.18
N SER A 315 -8.31 -2.96 -3.20
CA SER A 315 -9.04 -3.98 -2.48
C SER A 315 -10.38 -4.31 -3.16
N PHE A 316 -11.11 -5.25 -2.59
CA PHE A 316 -12.38 -5.73 -3.09
C PHE A 316 -13.50 -4.69 -3.04
N ASN A 317 -14.66 -5.03 -3.59
CA ASN A 317 -15.87 -4.21 -3.45
C ASN A 317 -16.18 -3.96 -1.97
N MET A 318 -16.60 -2.76 -1.64
CA MET A 318 -16.83 -2.35 -0.25
C MET A 318 -18.05 -3.02 0.39
N ASP A 319 -19.01 -3.52 -0.41
CA ASP A 319 -20.25 -4.17 0.01
C ASP A 319 -20.10 -5.68 0.28
N VAL A 320 -18.91 -6.25 0.08
CA VAL A 320 -18.68 -7.69 0.19
C VAL A 320 -17.87 -8.04 1.45
N ALA A 321 -18.42 -8.94 2.27
CA ALA A 321 -17.65 -9.59 3.33
C ALA A 321 -16.87 -10.79 2.74
N VAL A 322 -15.54 -10.67 2.70
CA VAL A 322 -14.67 -11.66 2.08
C VAL A 322 -14.17 -12.65 3.12
N PRO A 323 -14.47 -13.95 2.98
CA PRO A 323 -13.99 -15.01 3.87
C PRO A 323 -12.53 -15.39 3.54
N VAL A 324 -11.95 -16.21 4.42
CA VAL A 324 -10.74 -16.98 4.08
C VAL A 324 -11.02 -17.86 2.88
N MET A 325 -10.11 -17.89 1.91
CA MET A 325 -10.25 -18.71 0.69
C MET A 325 -10.31 -20.21 1.02
N PRO A 326 -11.28 -20.94 0.48
CA PRO A 326 -11.34 -22.40 0.70
C PRO A 326 -10.05 -23.13 0.30
N ALA A 327 -9.40 -22.71 -0.78
CA ALA A 327 -8.12 -23.26 -1.23
C ALA A 327 -6.97 -23.07 -0.21
N CYS A 328 -7.13 -22.17 0.76
CA CYS A 328 -6.14 -21.90 1.80
C CYS A 328 -6.46 -22.58 3.14
N THR A 329 -7.46 -23.46 3.18
CA THR A 329 -7.90 -24.17 4.39
C THR A 329 -7.85 -25.69 4.21
N SER A 330 -7.74 -26.40 5.34
CA SER A 330 -7.84 -27.87 5.41
C SER A 330 -8.35 -28.27 6.81
N GLU A 331 -8.57 -29.57 7.06
CA GLU A 331 -8.89 -30.06 8.41
C GLU A 331 -7.80 -29.70 9.43
N ASP A 332 -6.52 -29.78 9.03
CA ASP A 332 -5.38 -29.43 9.86
C ASP A 332 -5.05 -27.94 9.91
N ASN A 333 -5.60 -27.13 9.02
CA ASN A 333 -5.41 -25.68 8.95
C ASN A 333 -6.76 -24.99 8.65
N PRO A 334 -7.68 -24.98 9.62
CA PRO A 334 -8.99 -24.34 9.46
C PRO A 334 -8.86 -22.82 9.26
N ALA A 335 -9.94 -22.19 8.81
CA ALA A 335 -9.97 -20.73 8.67
C ALA A 335 -9.67 -20.03 10.02
N LYS A 336 -8.65 -19.19 10.03
CA LYS A 336 -8.20 -18.44 11.23
C LYS A 336 -9.01 -17.16 11.47
N TYR A 337 -9.76 -16.72 10.48
CA TYR A 337 -10.37 -15.41 10.46
C TYR A 337 -11.84 -15.46 10.02
N GLU A 338 -12.68 -14.65 10.65
CA GLU A 338 -14.05 -14.41 10.20
C GLU A 338 -14.08 -13.55 8.94
N PRO A 339 -15.12 -13.67 8.10
CA PRO A 339 -15.32 -12.77 6.95
C PRO A 339 -15.28 -11.30 7.37
N ARG A 340 -14.63 -10.46 6.57
CA ARG A 340 -14.50 -9.02 6.88
C ARG A 340 -15.07 -8.17 5.74
N ASN A 341 -15.78 -7.11 6.12
CA ASN A 341 -16.30 -6.09 5.23
C ASN A 341 -15.39 -4.85 5.26
N LEU A 342 -14.95 -4.42 4.09
CA LEU A 342 -14.04 -3.27 3.97
C LEU A 342 -14.74 -1.94 4.27
N HIS A 343 -16.05 -1.83 3.97
CA HIS A 343 -16.82 -0.61 4.21
C HIS A 343 -16.82 -0.21 5.70
N GLU A 344 -17.11 -1.16 6.58
CA GLU A 344 -17.13 -0.91 8.03
C GLU A 344 -15.76 -0.44 8.53
N TYR A 345 -14.70 -1.11 8.08
CA TYR A 345 -13.34 -0.77 8.46
C TYR A 345 -12.93 0.64 8.00
N THR A 346 -13.19 0.99 6.74
CA THR A 346 -12.85 2.31 6.19
C THR A 346 -13.72 3.42 6.75
N ALA A 347 -14.99 3.14 7.06
CA ALA A 347 -15.90 4.08 7.71
C ALA A 347 -15.42 4.47 9.11
N GLU A 348 -14.99 3.49 9.91
CA GLU A 348 -14.45 3.73 11.25
C GLU A 348 -13.15 4.57 11.20
N ARG A 349 -12.22 4.24 10.31
CA ARG A 349 -10.99 5.04 10.12
C ARG A 349 -11.29 6.48 9.73
N ARG A 350 -12.25 6.71 8.82
CA ARG A 350 -12.67 8.07 8.45
C ARG A 350 -13.25 8.82 9.64
N ARG A 351 -14.10 8.17 10.42
CA ARG A 351 -14.71 8.75 11.62
C ARG A 351 -13.62 9.21 12.59
N LEU A 352 -12.68 8.34 12.93
CA LEU A 352 -11.56 8.64 13.83
C LEU A 352 -10.71 9.81 13.30
N LYS A 353 -10.38 9.81 12.00
CA LYS A 353 -9.57 10.89 11.39
C LYS A 353 -10.31 12.24 11.44
N MET A 354 -11.61 12.26 11.17
CA MET A 354 -12.42 13.49 11.24
C MET A 354 -12.56 14.00 12.68
N GLU A 355 -12.71 13.12 13.66
CA GLU A 355 -12.77 13.50 15.09
C GLU A 355 -11.43 14.05 15.58
N THR A 356 -10.33 13.41 15.22
CA THR A 356 -8.97 13.87 15.54
C THR A 356 -8.72 15.26 14.99
N HIS A 357 -9.09 15.50 13.73
CA HIS A 357 -9.00 16.82 13.12
C HIS A 357 -9.83 17.89 13.85
N LYS A 358 -11.10 17.59 14.16
CA LYS A 358 -11.99 18.51 14.90
C LYS A 358 -11.43 18.88 16.28
N ASN A 359 -10.72 17.98 16.92
CA ASN A 359 -10.12 18.18 18.23
C ASN A 359 -8.74 18.87 18.18
N GLY A 360 -8.28 19.29 16.99
CA GLY A 360 -6.99 19.96 16.80
C GLY A 360 -5.76 19.08 17.01
N ILE A 361 -5.94 17.74 16.98
CA ILE A 361 -4.84 16.77 17.10
C ILE A 361 -4.37 16.47 15.67
N HIS A 362 -3.31 17.12 15.22
CA HIS A 362 -2.88 17.06 13.81
C HIS A 362 -2.02 15.85 13.42
N ASP A 363 -1.60 14.98 14.35
CA ASP A 363 -0.59 13.93 14.09
C ASP A 363 -0.92 12.52 14.63
N ALA A 364 -2.16 12.21 14.95
CA ALA A 364 -2.45 10.92 15.62
C ALA A 364 -2.65 9.71 14.69
N LEU A 365 -2.79 9.91 13.37
CA LEU A 365 -3.04 8.83 12.39
C LEU A 365 -2.25 9.10 11.11
N GLY A 366 -0.94 8.90 11.18
CA GLY A 366 0.09 9.19 10.19
C GLY A 366 -0.15 8.73 8.76
#